data_d670f5b6e2220ae63af8239b6d58f068
#
_entry.id   d670f5b6e2220ae63af8239b6d58f068
#
_cell.length_a   1.000
_cell.length_b   1.000
_cell.length_c   1.000
_cell.angle_alpha   90.00
_cell.angle_beta   90.00
_cell.angle_gamma   90.00
#
_symmetry.space_group_name_H-M   'P 1'
#
loop_
_entity.id
_entity.type
_entity.pdbx_description
1 polymer ?
#
loop_
_entity_poly.entity_id
_entity_poly.type
_entity_poly.pdbx_seq_one_letter_code
_entity_poly.pdbx_strand_id
1 'polypeptide(L)'
;MGCKCGSQIILCNLPVRFDTYRGCSHGCRYCFAQKKNDISHIERDESVDGLRSFIEGKRGNETEWCDWNIPIHWGGMSDPFQPVEKQIRASYECLKLLAETKYPFVVSTKGRLIADPEYLDLLAQCNCVLQISMVCSKYDRLERGTPSYEERLTILKTVSARVQRTIVRIQPYMPEVFHDVMKNIPRIAEAGAYGVIVEGMKFFKAKPGMTKIGGDFCYPLPRPP
;
A
#
# COMPACT_ATOMS: atom_id res chain seq x y z
N MET A 1 3.95 -8.40 14.91
CA MET A 1 2.92 -8.31 13.85
C MET A 1 1.56 -8.33 14.50
N GLY A 2 0.79 -7.27 14.34
CA GLY A 2 -0.54 -7.16 14.92
C GLY A 2 -1.61 -7.39 13.87
N CYS A 3 -2.61 -8.20 14.21
CA CYS A 3 -3.87 -8.19 13.50
C CYS A 3 -4.76 -7.11 14.12
N LYS A 4 -4.92 -5.98 13.48
CA LYS A 4 -5.97 -5.05 13.86
C LYS A 4 -7.24 -5.45 13.12
N CYS A 5 -8.01 -6.33 13.79
CA CYS A 5 -9.37 -6.68 13.41
C CYS A 5 -10.21 -5.39 13.37
N GLY A 6 -10.23 -4.74 12.26
CA GLY A 6 -11.17 -3.67 11.97
C GLY A 6 -12.05 -4.11 10.81
N SER A 7 -12.82 -3.17 10.30
CA SER A 7 -13.63 -3.33 9.10
C SER A 7 -12.93 -3.98 7.90
N GLN A 8 -11.61 -4.02 7.90
CA GLN A 8 -10.81 -4.63 6.84
C GLN A 8 -10.90 -6.15 6.76
N ILE A 9 -11.17 -6.86 7.87
CA ILE A 9 -11.37 -8.32 7.82
C ILE A 9 -12.62 -8.69 7.00
N ILE A 10 -13.65 -7.88 7.07
CA ILE A 10 -14.90 -8.13 6.34
C ILE A 10 -14.76 -7.81 4.85
N LEU A 11 -13.86 -6.89 4.50
CA LEU A 11 -13.73 -6.35 3.15
C LEU A 11 -12.41 -6.72 2.45
N CYS A 12 -11.48 -7.34 3.18
CA CYS A 12 -10.15 -7.64 2.68
C CYS A 12 -9.71 -9.02 3.15
N ASN A 13 -9.36 -9.89 2.22
CA ASN A 13 -8.81 -11.22 2.50
C ASN A 13 -7.32 -11.16 2.94
N LEU A 14 -6.85 -10.01 3.40
CA LEU A 14 -5.49 -9.76 3.87
C LEU A 14 -5.53 -9.23 5.31
N PRO A 15 -5.94 -10.05 6.29
CA PRO A 15 -6.18 -9.58 7.64
C PRO A 15 -4.89 -9.29 8.41
N VAL A 16 -3.77 -9.86 8.02
CA VAL A 16 -2.48 -9.67 8.69
C VAL A 16 -1.77 -8.47 8.05
N ARG A 17 -1.56 -7.43 8.86
CA ARG A 17 -0.82 -6.25 8.45
C ARG A 17 0.59 -6.28 8.99
N PHE A 18 1.52 -5.85 8.14
CA PHE A 18 2.92 -5.66 8.43
C PHE A 18 3.35 -4.25 8.02
N ASP A 19 4.01 -3.52 8.89
CA ASP A 19 4.56 -2.20 8.60
C ASP A 19 5.99 -2.14 9.13
N THR A 20 6.98 -1.86 8.29
CA THR A 20 8.40 -1.73 8.68
C THR A 20 8.70 -0.43 9.40
N TYR A 21 7.82 0.55 9.25
CA TYR A 21 7.97 1.87 9.86
C TYR A 21 6.71 2.29 10.60
N ARG A 22 6.92 2.97 11.73
CA ARG A 22 5.95 3.88 12.32
C ARG A 22 6.27 5.29 11.79
N GLY A 23 5.24 6.02 11.38
CA GLY A 23 5.42 7.31 10.70
C GLY A 23 5.69 7.19 9.20
N CYS A 24 5.52 8.30 8.47
CA CYS A 24 5.68 8.33 7.03
C CYS A 24 6.04 9.72 6.52
N SER A 25 7.20 9.86 5.88
CA SER A 25 7.70 11.12 5.34
C SER A 25 6.97 11.63 4.10
N HIS A 26 6.06 10.86 3.52
CA HIS A 26 5.26 11.31 2.38
C HIS A 26 4.28 12.43 2.74
N GLY A 27 3.84 12.53 4.00
CA GLY A 27 3.05 13.65 4.51
C GLY A 27 1.76 13.92 3.74
N CYS A 28 1.10 12.90 3.20
CA CYS A 28 -0.15 13.04 2.44
C CYS A 28 -1.23 13.70 3.31
N ARG A 29 -1.81 14.82 2.87
CA ARG A 29 -2.75 15.63 3.67
C ARG A 29 -4.04 14.92 4.06
N TYR A 30 -4.43 13.91 3.32
CA TYR A 30 -5.63 13.09 3.57
C TYR A 30 -5.33 11.79 4.34
N CYS A 31 -4.08 11.54 4.72
CA CYS A 31 -3.67 10.27 5.31
C CYS A 31 -4.43 10.00 6.61
N PHE A 32 -5.14 8.87 6.66
CA PHE A 32 -5.90 8.47 7.85
C PHE A 32 -4.98 8.10 9.02
N ALA A 33 -3.73 7.70 8.76
CA ALA A 33 -2.77 7.34 9.79
C ALA A 33 -2.43 8.51 10.72
N GLN A 34 -2.51 9.77 10.21
CA GLN A 34 -2.35 10.98 11.03
C GLN A 34 -3.34 11.08 12.20
N LYS A 35 -4.49 10.41 12.10
CA LYS A 35 -5.50 10.39 13.16
C LYS A 35 -5.23 9.33 14.23
N LYS A 36 -4.30 8.44 13.96
CA LYS A 36 -3.99 7.30 14.84
C LYS A 36 -2.61 7.42 15.48
N ASN A 37 -1.64 7.99 14.76
CA ASN A 37 -0.25 8.08 15.19
C ASN A 37 0.31 9.44 14.80
N ASP A 38 1.35 9.89 15.50
CA ASP A 38 2.21 10.94 14.99
C ASP A 38 3.02 10.40 13.81
N ILE A 39 2.64 10.80 12.60
CA ILE A 39 3.31 10.34 11.38
C ILE A 39 4.59 11.12 11.06
N SER A 40 4.87 12.22 11.77
CA SER A 40 6.07 13.02 11.58
C SER A 40 7.30 12.38 12.22
N HIS A 41 7.10 11.60 13.29
CA HIS A 41 8.15 10.82 13.92
C HIS A 41 8.27 9.47 13.22
N ILE A 42 9.41 9.25 12.53
CA ILE A 42 9.65 8.05 11.75
C ILE A 42 10.67 7.19 12.48
N GLU A 43 10.24 5.99 12.83
CA GLU A 43 11.08 4.97 13.46
C GLU A 43 10.82 3.60 12.85
N ARG A 44 11.77 2.70 13.05
CA ARG A 44 11.59 1.28 12.71
C ARG A 44 10.50 0.71 13.61
N ASP A 45 9.52 0.00 13.04
CA ASP A 45 8.43 -0.64 13.78
C ASP A 45 8.66 -2.16 13.81
N GLU A 46 8.27 -2.86 12.78
CA GLU A 46 8.45 -4.32 12.72
C GLU A 46 9.84 -4.71 12.24
N SER A 47 10.40 -5.75 12.86
CA SER A 47 11.73 -6.25 12.52
C SER A 47 11.68 -7.41 11.53
N VAL A 48 12.80 -7.66 10.86
CA VAL A 48 12.97 -8.84 10.01
C VAL A 48 12.84 -10.15 10.81
N ASP A 49 13.23 -10.18 12.09
CA ASP A 49 13.09 -11.35 12.95
C ASP A 49 11.65 -11.62 13.33
N GLY A 50 10.84 -10.57 13.55
CA GLY A 50 9.39 -10.69 13.74
C GLY A 50 8.70 -11.25 12.51
N LEU A 51 9.09 -10.77 11.33
CA LEU A 51 8.59 -11.29 10.06
C LEU A 51 9.02 -12.75 9.85
N ARG A 52 10.27 -13.10 10.11
CA ARG A 52 10.80 -14.48 10.03
C ARG A 52 10.01 -15.41 10.95
N SER A 53 9.85 -15.02 12.20
CA SER A 53 9.08 -15.80 13.19
C SER A 53 7.64 -16.05 12.72
N PHE A 54 7.01 -15.05 12.13
CA PHE A 54 5.66 -15.21 11.57
C PHE A 54 5.65 -16.19 10.39
N ILE A 55 6.58 -16.08 9.46
CA ILE A 55 6.71 -16.99 8.30
C ILE A 55 6.96 -18.44 8.76
N GLU A 56 7.74 -18.64 9.82
CA GLU A 56 8.02 -19.95 10.43
C GLU A 56 6.83 -20.52 11.23
N GLY A 57 5.70 -19.86 11.23
CA GLY A 57 4.50 -20.34 11.92
C GLY A 57 4.41 -19.97 13.39
N LYS A 58 5.33 -19.20 13.93
CA LYS A 58 5.23 -18.69 15.32
C LYS A 58 4.20 -17.60 15.40
N ARG A 59 3.16 -17.80 16.19
CA ARG A 59 2.05 -16.87 16.34
C ARG A 59 2.07 -16.22 17.72
N GLY A 60 1.75 -14.90 17.77
CA GLY A 60 1.46 -14.20 19.01
C GLY A 60 -0.05 -14.08 19.23
N ASN A 61 -0.46 -13.58 20.40
CA ASN A 61 -1.86 -13.46 20.80
C ASN A 61 -2.76 -12.78 19.75
N GLU A 62 -2.22 -11.82 18.99
CA GLU A 62 -2.97 -11.12 17.94
C GLU A 62 -3.06 -11.90 16.62
N THR A 63 -2.31 -12.97 16.45
CA THR A 63 -2.21 -13.74 15.21
C THR A 63 -2.49 -15.23 15.36
N GLU A 64 -2.85 -15.71 16.56
CA GLU A 64 -3.17 -17.12 16.83
C GLU A 64 -4.22 -17.71 15.91
N TRP A 65 -5.19 -16.87 15.53
CA TRP A 65 -6.32 -17.25 14.68
C TRP A 65 -5.96 -17.36 13.21
N CYS A 66 -4.78 -16.84 12.77
CA CYS A 66 -4.48 -16.83 11.35
C CYS A 66 -3.77 -18.09 10.88
N ASP A 67 -4.20 -18.56 9.71
CA ASP A 67 -3.43 -19.51 8.93
C ASP A 67 -2.09 -18.87 8.54
N TRP A 68 -1.00 -19.57 8.74
CA TRP A 68 0.34 -19.10 8.43
C TRP A 68 0.59 -18.90 6.92
N ASN A 69 -0.25 -19.48 6.05
CA ASN A 69 -0.21 -19.27 4.58
C ASN A 69 -0.98 -18.04 4.12
N ILE A 70 -1.68 -17.33 5.02
CA ILE A 70 -2.41 -16.11 4.65
C ILE A 70 -1.43 -15.03 4.20
N PRO A 71 -1.61 -14.45 3.01
CA PRO A 71 -0.74 -13.37 2.53
C PRO A 71 -0.77 -12.17 3.49
N ILE A 72 0.39 -11.59 3.77
CA ILE A 72 0.48 -10.36 4.57
C ILE A 72 0.24 -9.12 3.72
N HIS A 73 -0.34 -8.09 4.32
CA HIS A 73 -0.46 -6.76 3.72
C HIS A 73 0.62 -5.84 4.29
N TRP A 74 1.61 -5.51 3.48
CA TRP A 74 2.71 -4.64 3.83
C TRP A 74 2.45 -3.19 3.39
N GLY A 75 2.67 -2.24 4.28
CA GLY A 75 2.46 -0.82 3.99
C GLY A 75 1.02 -0.35 4.22
N GLY A 76 0.36 -0.86 5.26
CA GLY A 76 -1.01 -0.48 5.61
C GLY A 76 -1.12 0.86 6.33
N MET A 77 -0.13 1.22 7.15
CA MET A 77 -0.12 2.46 7.95
C MET A 77 1.01 3.41 7.58
N SER A 78 2.11 2.89 7.07
CA SER A 78 3.25 3.65 6.58
C SER A 78 3.65 3.18 5.19
N ASP A 79 4.47 3.95 4.49
CA ASP A 79 5.02 3.50 3.21
C ASP A 79 6.36 2.79 3.45
N PRO A 80 6.51 1.52 3.08
CA PRO A 80 7.76 0.79 3.27
C PRO A 80 8.92 1.32 2.43
N PHE A 81 8.65 2.02 1.33
CA PHE A 81 9.64 2.56 0.40
C PHE A 81 9.70 4.09 0.43
N GLN A 82 9.37 4.67 1.58
CA GLN A 82 9.52 6.11 1.82
C GLN A 82 11.00 6.53 1.82
N PRO A 83 11.34 7.83 1.64
CA PRO A 83 12.73 8.29 1.49
C PRO A 83 13.70 7.85 2.59
N VAL A 84 13.23 7.74 3.85
CA VAL A 84 14.08 7.30 4.98
C VAL A 84 14.60 5.87 4.82
N GLU A 85 13.96 5.06 4.02
CA GLU A 85 14.38 3.68 3.72
C GLU A 85 15.81 3.64 3.15
N LYS A 86 16.26 4.66 2.40
CA LYS A 86 17.64 4.74 1.92
C LYS A 86 18.69 4.71 3.04
N GLN A 87 18.33 5.20 4.23
CA GLN A 87 19.20 5.27 5.38
C GLN A 87 19.03 4.07 6.33
N ILE A 88 17.78 3.74 6.67
CA ILE A 88 17.46 2.72 7.69
C ILE A 88 17.49 1.31 7.11
N ARG A 89 17.09 1.12 5.86
CA ARG A 89 17.07 -0.16 5.11
C ARG A 89 16.27 -1.29 5.75
N ALA A 90 15.30 -0.95 6.61
CA ALA A 90 14.47 -1.94 7.28
C ALA A 90 13.59 -2.73 6.30
N SER A 91 13.04 -2.06 5.29
CA SER A 91 12.25 -2.71 4.25
C SER A 91 13.10 -3.54 3.30
N TYR A 92 14.34 -3.14 3.04
CA TYR A 92 15.27 -3.93 2.25
C TYR A 92 15.59 -5.28 2.90
N GLU A 93 15.84 -5.29 4.22
CA GLU A 93 16.07 -6.52 4.98
C GLU A 93 14.86 -7.47 4.93
N CYS A 94 13.66 -6.92 5.14
CA CYS A 94 12.42 -7.69 5.04
C CYS A 94 12.17 -8.21 3.62
N LEU A 95 12.46 -7.41 2.60
CA LEU A 95 12.30 -7.79 1.20
C LEU A 95 13.24 -8.95 0.81
N LYS A 96 14.47 -8.95 1.31
CA LYS A 96 15.40 -10.09 1.13
C LYS A 96 14.80 -11.38 1.68
N LEU A 97 14.31 -11.37 2.91
CA LEU A 97 13.65 -12.52 3.51
C LEU A 97 12.45 -13.01 2.71
N LEU A 98 11.61 -12.07 2.22
CA LEU A 98 10.45 -12.41 1.39
C LEU A 98 10.86 -12.96 0.02
N ALA A 99 11.96 -12.49 -0.55
CA ALA A 99 12.54 -13.04 -1.79
C ALA A 99 13.09 -14.45 -1.60
N GLU A 100 13.74 -14.73 -0.45
CA GLU A 100 14.26 -16.04 -0.09
C GLU A 100 13.13 -17.06 0.17
N THR A 101 12.16 -16.68 0.99
CA THR A 101 11.11 -17.59 1.47
C THR A 101 9.95 -17.77 0.50
N LYS A 102 9.81 -16.86 -0.49
CA LYS A 102 8.65 -16.78 -1.40
C LYS A 102 7.31 -16.68 -0.67
N TYR A 103 7.32 -16.21 0.58
CA TYR A 103 6.10 -16.03 1.34
C TYR A 103 5.18 -15.01 0.63
N PRO A 104 3.88 -15.30 0.44
CA PRO A 104 3.00 -14.43 -0.31
C PRO A 104 2.70 -13.13 0.43
N PHE A 105 2.74 -12.01 -0.27
CA PHE A 105 2.38 -10.71 0.29
C PHE A 105 1.80 -9.74 -0.73
N VAL A 106 1.09 -8.76 -0.25
CA VAL A 106 0.67 -7.58 -1.00
C VAL A 106 1.36 -6.38 -0.39
N VAL A 107 2.04 -5.58 -1.19
CA VAL A 107 2.70 -4.36 -0.73
C VAL A 107 2.13 -3.13 -1.40
N SER A 108 1.82 -2.10 -0.60
CA SER A 108 1.27 -0.83 -1.08
C SER A 108 2.29 0.29 -0.89
N THR A 109 2.55 1.06 -1.94
CA THR A 109 3.52 2.16 -1.89
C THR A 109 3.18 3.32 -2.82
N LYS A 110 3.72 4.50 -2.50
CA LYS A 110 3.88 5.66 -3.38
C LYS A 110 5.36 5.98 -3.64
N GLY A 111 6.26 5.23 -3.00
CA GLY A 111 7.70 5.47 -3.01
C GLY A 111 8.36 5.17 -4.35
N ARG A 112 9.41 5.92 -4.67
CA ARG A 112 10.20 5.70 -5.90
C ARG A 112 11.19 4.54 -5.80
N LEU A 113 11.58 4.14 -4.58
CA LEU A 113 12.62 3.15 -4.36
C LEU A 113 12.32 1.78 -4.98
N ILE A 114 11.05 1.45 -5.19
CA ILE A 114 10.65 0.20 -5.87
C ILE A 114 11.19 0.08 -7.31
N ALA A 115 11.58 1.19 -7.93
CA ALA A 115 12.19 1.21 -9.26
C ALA A 115 13.73 1.26 -9.20
N ASP A 116 14.34 1.46 -8.03
CA ASP A 116 15.78 1.37 -7.87
C ASP A 116 16.21 -0.09 -8.08
N PRO A 117 17.29 -0.37 -8.84
CA PRO A 117 17.67 -1.72 -9.26
C PRO A 117 17.74 -2.73 -8.10
N GLU A 118 18.32 -2.33 -6.96
CA GLU A 118 18.48 -3.22 -5.80
C GLU A 118 17.16 -3.68 -5.18
N TYR A 119 16.11 -2.84 -5.18
CA TYR A 119 14.76 -3.20 -4.71
C TYR A 119 13.99 -3.96 -5.78
N LEU A 120 14.08 -3.50 -7.02
CA LEU A 120 13.37 -4.11 -8.14
C LEU A 120 13.83 -5.55 -8.40
N ASP A 121 15.13 -5.83 -8.28
CA ASP A 121 15.69 -7.17 -8.44
C ASP A 121 15.16 -8.14 -7.36
N LEU A 122 14.98 -7.68 -6.14
CA LEU A 122 14.35 -8.47 -5.07
C LEU A 122 12.85 -8.65 -5.29
N LEU A 123 12.13 -7.56 -5.63
CA LEU A 123 10.69 -7.60 -5.91
C LEU A 123 10.36 -8.58 -7.05
N ALA A 124 11.17 -8.60 -8.09
CA ALA A 124 11.01 -9.52 -9.23
C ALA A 124 11.15 -11.01 -8.82
N GLN A 125 11.81 -11.27 -7.70
CA GLN A 125 11.97 -12.63 -7.17
C GLN A 125 10.89 -13.01 -6.16
N CYS A 126 10.07 -12.06 -5.69
CA CYS A 126 9.06 -12.29 -4.67
C CYS A 126 7.76 -12.90 -5.23
N ASN A 127 7.04 -13.61 -4.38
CA ASN A 127 5.64 -13.97 -4.62
C ASN A 127 4.75 -12.84 -4.10
N CYS A 128 4.59 -11.78 -4.87
CA CYS A 128 3.89 -10.58 -4.40
C CYS A 128 2.92 -9.99 -5.40
N VAL A 129 1.98 -9.21 -4.87
CA VAL A 129 1.22 -8.21 -5.60
C VAL A 129 1.75 -6.84 -5.21
N LEU A 130 2.32 -6.11 -6.15
CA LEU A 130 2.81 -4.76 -5.94
C LEU A 130 1.70 -3.75 -6.27
N GLN A 131 1.28 -2.97 -5.29
CA GLN A 131 0.26 -1.94 -5.44
C GLN A 131 0.90 -0.56 -5.46
N ILE A 132 0.87 0.12 -6.61
CA ILE A 132 1.30 1.52 -6.70
C ILE A 132 0.08 2.41 -6.48
N SER A 133 0.10 3.17 -5.37
CA SER A 133 -0.98 4.10 -5.06
C SER A 133 -0.86 5.37 -5.88
N MET A 134 -1.83 5.63 -6.77
CA MET A 134 -1.90 6.85 -7.57
C MET A 134 -3.35 7.11 -8.01
N VAL A 135 -3.79 8.36 -7.94
CA VAL A 135 -5.16 8.75 -8.30
C VAL A 135 -5.17 9.55 -9.60
N CYS A 136 -4.68 10.76 -9.56
CA CYS A 136 -4.49 11.65 -10.71
C CYS A 136 -3.57 12.81 -10.30
N SER A 137 -3.07 13.58 -11.27
CA SER A 137 -2.14 14.70 -11.03
C SER A 137 -2.67 15.80 -10.10
N LYS A 138 -4.00 15.94 -9.96
CA LYS A 138 -4.60 16.86 -8.99
C LYS A 138 -4.23 16.54 -7.55
N TYR A 139 -3.85 15.28 -7.26
CA TYR A 139 -3.44 14.83 -5.93
C TYR A 139 -2.00 15.19 -5.59
N ASP A 140 -1.15 15.54 -6.55
CA ASP A 140 0.26 15.88 -6.30
C ASP A 140 0.42 17.00 -5.27
N ARG A 141 -0.49 17.99 -5.29
CA ARG A 141 -0.52 19.07 -4.28
C ARG A 141 -0.87 18.60 -2.86
N LEU A 142 -1.51 17.44 -2.73
CA LEU A 142 -1.90 16.81 -1.45
C LEU A 142 -0.88 15.78 -0.99
N GLU A 143 0.01 15.34 -1.87
CA GLU A 143 0.99 14.26 -1.69
C GLU A 143 2.43 14.75 -1.88
N ARG A 144 2.77 15.91 -1.27
CA ARG A 144 4.02 16.65 -1.54
C ARG A 144 5.32 15.89 -1.32
N GLY A 145 5.31 14.88 -0.44
CA GLY A 145 6.48 14.04 -0.15
C GLY A 145 6.60 12.80 -1.01
N THR A 146 5.72 12.64 -2.03
CA THR A 146 5.75 11.51 -2.95
C THR A 146 6.21 11.93 -4.34
N PRO A 147 6.63 10.99 -5.21
CA PRO A 147 6.73 11.25 -6.64
C PRO A 147 5.40 11.75 -7.19
N SER A 148 5.45 12.64 -8.18
CA SER A 148 4.26 13.12 -8.89
C SER A 148 3.51 11.97 -9.59
N TYR A 149 2.29 12.24 -10.05
CA TYR A 149 1.52 11.25 -10.81
C TYR A 149 2.28 10.75 -12.05
N GLU A 150 2.91 11.65 -12.80
CA GLU A 150 3.67 11.29 -14.01
C GLU A 150 4.94 10.49 -13.68
N GLU A 151 5.64 10.83 -12.61
CA GLU A 151 6.77 10.03 -12.14
C GLU A 151 6.31 8.63 -11.72
N ARG A 152 5.19 8.50 -11.01
CA ARG A 152 4.62 7.20 -10.62
C ARG A 152 4.15 6.38 -11.82
N LEU A 153 3.68 7.02 -12.89
CA LEU A 153 3.36 6.32 -14.14
C LEU A 153 4.63 5.77 -14.80
N THR A 154 5.73 6.52 -14.75
CA THR A 154 7.05 6.05 -15.22
C THR A 154 7.57 4.89 -14.35
N ILE A 155 7.45 5.00 -13.02
CA ILE A 155 7.76 3.94 -12.07
C ILE A 155 6.94 2.68 -12.37
N LEU A 156 5.63 2.84 -12.58
CA LEU A 156 4.73 1.73 -12.94
C LEU A 156 5.24 0.99 -14.19
N LYS A 157 5.58 1.72 -15.25
CA LYS A 157 6.13 1.13 -16.48
C LYS A 157 7.42 0.34 -16.22
N THR A 158 8.31 0.89 -15.41
CA THR A 158 9.58 0.24 -15.05
C THR A 158 9.35 -1.05 -14.27
N VAL A 159 8.50 -1.01 -13.25
CA VAL A 159 8.33 -2.16 -12.35
C VAL A 159 7.43 -3.24 -12.96
N SER A 160 6.41 -2.88 -13.73
CA SER A 160 5.52 -3.86 -14.37
C SER A 160 6.22 -4.71 -15.43
N ALA A 161 7.33 -4.22 -15.98
CA ALA A 161 8.20 -5.01 -16.88
C ALA A 161 8.94 -6.16 -16.16
N ARG A 162 9.03 -6.14 -14.84
CA ARG A 162 9.80 -7.07 -14.02
C ARG A 162 8.97 -7.79 -12.96
N VAL A 163 7.93 -7.14 -12.44
CA VAL A 163 7.05 -7.68 -11.37
C VAL A 163 5.70 -8.03 -11.98
N GLN A 164 5.44 -9.31 -12.15
CA GLN A 164 4.30 -9.85 -12.91
C GLN A 164 2.92 -9.31 -12.44
N ARG A 165 2.73 -9.09 -11.14
CA ARG A 165 1.45 -8.65 -10.57
C ARG A 165 1.56 -7.25 -10.00
N THR A 166 1.85 -6.29 -10.88
CA THR A 166 1.83 -4.86 -10.53
C THR A 166 0.46 -4.28 -10.82
N ILE A 167 -0.22 -3.73 -9.83
CA ILE A 167 -1.53 -3.11 -9.94
C ILE A 167 -1.50 -1.66 -9.48
N VAL A 168 -2.46 -0.87 -9.95
CA VAL A 168 -2.65 0.50 -9.48
C VAL A 168 -3.77 0.55 -8.44
N ARG A 169 -3.47 1.16 -7.29
CA ARG A 169 -4.44 1.45 -6.24
C ARG A 169 -4.89 2.90 -6.33
N ILE A 170 -6.12 3.12 -6.80
CA ILE A 170 -6.77 4.43 -6.88
C ILE A 170 -7.42 4.72 -5.53
N GLN A 171 -6.61 5.23 -4.61
CA GLN A 171 -7.02 5.56 -3.23
C GLN A 171 -6.28 6.80 -2.73
N PRO A 172 -7.01 7.77 -2.16
CA PRO A 172 -8.46 7.78 -1.95
C PRO A 172 -9.20 8.28 -3.20
N TYR A 173 -10.19 7.53 -3.66
CA TYR A 173 -11.09 7.99 -4.70
C TYR A 173 -12.11 8.97 -4.13
N MET A 174 -12.36 10.03 -4.91
CA MET A 174 -13.42 11.02 -4.66
C MET A 174 -14.23 11.22 -5.96
N PRO A 175 -15.56 11.42 -5.90
CA PRO A 175 -16.38 11.59 -7.11
C PRO A 175 -15.91 12.72 -8.03
N GLU A 176 -15.35 13.80 -7.44
CA GLU A 176 -14.89 14.98 -8.17
C GLU A 176 -13.73 14.71 -9.13
N VAL A 177 -13.01 13.60 -8.96
CA VAL A 177 -11.90 13.20 -9.83
C VAL A 177 -12.25 12.08 -10.79
N PHE A 178 -13.52 11.70 -10.88
CA PHE A 178 -13.98 10.60 -11.74
C PHE A 178 -13.44 10.71 -13.18
N HIS A 179 -13.67 11.87 -13.83
CA HIS A 179 -13.23 12.08 -15.21
C HIS A 179 -11.70 12.01 -15.38
N ASP A 180 -10.95 12.57 -14.41
CA ASP A 180 -9.48 12.49 -14.44
C ASP A 180 -9.00 11.03 -14.29
N VAL A 181 -9.63 10.26 -13.41
CA VAL A 181 -9.32 8.84 -13.23
C VAL A 181 -9.63 8.06 -14.50
N MET A 182 -10.84 8.21 -15.06
CA MET A 182 -11.23 7.49 -16.29
C MET A 182 -10.32 7.81 -17.46
N LYS A 183 -9.92 9.08 -17.63
CA LYS A 183 -8.95 9.49 -18.67
C LYS A 183 -7.58 8.81 -18.50
N ASN A 184 -7.21 8.48 -17.29
CA ASN A 184 -5.91 7.89 -16.98
C ASN A 184 -5.88 6.35 -17.06
N ILE A 185 -7.03 5.67 -17.07
CA ILE A 185 -7.09 4.19 -17.15
C ILE A 185 -6.32 3.63 -18.37
N PRO A 186 -6.49 4.16 -19.61
CA PRO A 186 -5.70 3.69 -20.74
C PRO A 186 -4.19 3.83 -20.52
N ARG A 187 -3.73 4.96 -19.97
CA ARG A 187 -2.31 5.21 -19.68
C ARG A 187 -1.74 4.23 -18.65
N ILE A 188 -2.54 3.90 -17.63
CA ILE A 188 -2.20 2.90 -16.61
C ILE A 188 -2.05 1.51 -17.25
N ALA A 189 -2.96 1.15 -18.14
CA ALA A 189 -2.90 -0.12 -18.87
C ALA A 189 -1.67 -0.17 -19.82
N GLU A 190 -1.41 0.89 -20.58
CA GLU A 190 -0.23 1.03 -21.45
C GLU A 190 1.09 0.97 -20.67
N ALA A 191 1.10 1.45 -19.42
CA ALA A 191 2.25 1.31 -18.53
C ALA A 191 2.43 -0.12 -17.98
N GLY A 192 1.57 -1.06 -18.34
CA GLY A 192 1.70 -2.48 -18.01
C GLY A 192 1.05 -2.90 -16.70
N ALA A 193 0.14 -2.10 -16.14
CA ALA A 193 -0.59 -2.52 -14.95
C ALA A 193 -1.44 -3.76 -15.24
N TYR A 194 -1.36 -4.76 -14.37
CA TYR A 194 -2.17 -5.97 -14.42
C TYR A 194 -3.66 -5.67 -14.12
N GLY A 195 -3.92 -4.64 -13.32
CA GLY A 195 -5.27 -4.23 -12.95
C GLY A 195 -5.30 -2.98 -12.08
N VAL A 196 -6.50 -2.60 -11.69
CA VAL A 196 -6.73 -1.46 -10.78
C VAL A 196 -7.64 -1.86 -9.62
N ILE A 197 -7.38 -1.29 -8.45
CA ILE A 197 -8.27 -1.33 -7.28
C ILE A 197 -8.71 0.09 -6.98
N VAL A 198 -10.00 0.30 -6.77
CA VAL A 198 -10.56 1.61 -6.44
C VAL A 198 -11.13 1.57 -5.03
N GLU A 199 -10.63 2.45 -4.17
CA GLU A 199 -11.14 2.61 -2.80
C GLU A 199 -11.50 4.07 -2.55
N GLY A 200 -12.71 4.28 -2.03
CA GLY A 200 -13.21 5.61 -1.67
C GLY A 200 -12.45 6.23 -0.51
N MET A 201 -12.50 7.56 -0.44
CA MET A 201 -12.03 8.30 0.73
C MET A 201 -12.83 7.90 1.95
N LYS A 202 -12.14 7.55 3.03
CA LYS A 202 -12.76 7.22 4.32
C LYS A 202 -12.87 8.47 5.19
N PHE A 203 -14.03 8.67 5.80
CA PHE A 203 -14.31 9.78 6.69
C PHE A 203 -14.77 9.26 8.06
N PHE A 204 -14.40 9.96 9.12
CA PHE A 204 -14.81 9.62 10.49
C PHE A 204 -16.22 10.14 10.85
N LYS A 205 -16.72 11.12 10.08
CA LYS A 205 -18.06 11.69 10.25
C LYS A 205 -18.82 11.62 8.93
N ALA A 206 -20.11 11.29 9.01
CA ALA A 206 -20.98 11.25 7.85
C ALA A 206 -21.11 12.64 7.19
N LYS A 207 -21.18 12.65 5.87
CA LYS A 207 -21.56 13.80 5.04
C LYS A 207 -22.69 13.37 4.11
N PRO A 208 -23.48 14.31 3.56
CA PRO A 208 -24.53 13.97 2.59
C PRO A 208 -23.98 13.11 1.44
N GLY A 209 -24.73 12.10 1.04
CA GLY A 209 -24.35 11.18 -0.05
C GLY A 209 -23.35 10.10 0.30
N MET A 210 -22.95 9.96 1.57
CA MET A 210 -22.05 8.89 2.02
C MET A 210 -22.78 7.64 2.48
N THR A 211 -22.11 6.49 2.29
CA THR A 211 -22.52 5.19 2.82
C THR A 211 -21.56 4.77 3.95
N LYS A 212 -22.09 4.14 4.98
CA LYS A 212 -21.27 3.55 6.05
C LYS A 212 -20.80 2.16 5.63
N ILE A 213 -19.49 1.95 5.65
CA ILE A 213 -18.86 0.66 5.34
C ILE A 213 -17.85 0.36 6.44
N GLY A 214 -18.09 -0.70 7.19
CA GLY A 214 -17.17 -1.19 8.21
C GLY A 214 -16.78 -0.17 9.29
N GLY A 215 -17.69 0.70 9.68
CA GLY A 215 -17.44 1.74 10.70
C GLY A 215 -17.00 3.09 10.15
N ASP A 216 -16.51 3.14 8.92
CA ASP A 216 -16.11 4.37 8.22
C ASP A 216 -17.20 4.83 7.26
N PHE A 217 -17.17 6.13 6.91
CA PHE A 217 -18.03 6.69 5.88
C PHE A 217 -17.24 6.93 4.60
N CYS A 218 -17.81 6.57 3.45
CA CYS A 218 -17.20 6.81 2.14
C CYS A 218 -18.28 7.20 1.11
N TYR A 219 -17.86 7.89 0.06
CA TYR A 219 -18.72 8.07 -1.11
C TYR A 219 -18.85 6.74 -1.86
N PRO A 220 -20.05 6.42 -2.38
CA PRO A 220 -20.22 5.22 -3.20
C PRO A 220 -19.29 5.28 -4.42
N LEU A 221 -18.72 4.15 -4.77
CA LEU A 221 -17.99 4.02 -6.02
C LEU A 221 -18.96 4.11 -7.20
N PRO A 222 -18.53 4.64 -8.35
CA PRO A 222 -19.35 4.61 -9.54
C PRO A 222 -19.69 3.16 -9.88
N ARG A 223 -20.96 2.91 -10.20
CA ARG A 223 -21.35 1.62 -10.75
C ARG A 223 -20.76 1.49 -12.15
N PRO A 224 -20.27 0.33 -12.56
CA PRO A 224 -19.92 0.11 -13.94
C PRO A 224 -21.19 0.32 -14.80
N PRO A 225 -21.05 0.82 -16.03
CA PRO A 225 -22.16 1.00 -16.96
C PRO A 225 -22.86 -0.32 -17.28
#